data_012f790d96e313fcbef5dc8885cdb3ef
#
_entry.id   012f790d96e313fcbef5dc8885cdb3ef
#
_cell.length_a   1.000
_cell.length_b   1.000
_cell.length_c   1.000
_cell.angle_alpha   90.00
_cell.angle_beta   90.00
_cell.angle_gamma   90.00
#
_symmetry.space_group_name_H-M   'P 1'
#
loop_
_entity.id
_entity.type
_entity.pdbx_description
1 polymer ?
#
loop_
_entity_poly.entity_id
_entity_poly.type
_entity_poly.pdbx_seq_one_letter_code
_entity_poly.pdbx_strand_id
1 'polypeptide(L)'
;MGRPVNYQRGTGRNTVDLPVGTTYFGFAIRPPHPMPPMNQLLLALRAAGESTRLRILAVLKHSELTVSEITRILDQSQPRVSRHLKLLCDSGLLERYQEGAWVFHRVSDRESMREITHGLIDLIDLSDPALERDQKKLRDIREEKARQAARYFSEHAEEWDSIRERMVSDSAIEDCMLQSVGDLPVELFLDLGTGTGRILEIFAPRVRRGIGFDLNREMLSIARSKLENAG
;
A
#
# COMPACT_ATOMS: atom_id res chain seq x y z
N MET A 1 -4.45 -43.35 -24.05
CA MET A 1 -3.57 -42.31 -24.64
C MET A 1 -4.26 -40.97 -24.48
N GLY A 2 -3.93 -40.26 -23.41
CA GLY A 2 -4.49 -38.95 -23.08
C GLY A 2 -3.62 -37.84 -23.64
N ARG A 3 -4.22 -36.87 -24.36
CA ARG A 3 -3.52 -35.70 -24.89
C ARG A 3 -3.23 -34.70 -23.76
N PRO A 4 -2.07 -34.01 -23.74
CA PRO A 4 -1.77 -33.01 -22.75
C PRO A 4 -2.62 -31.72 -22.96
N VAL A 5 -3.15 -31.20 -21.89
CA VAL A 5 -3.90 -29.91 -21.85
C VAL A 5 -2.90 -28.77 -21.77
N ASN A 6 -2.87 -27.93 -22.78
CA ASN A 6 -2.07 -26.69 -22.79
C ASN A 6 -2.75 -25.63 -21.92
N TYR A 7 -2.05 -25.14 -20.91
CA TYR A 7 -2.49 -24.08 -20.01
C TYR A 7 -2.10 -22.72 -20.62
N GLN A 8 -3.05 -21.99 -21.16
CA GLN A 8 -2.86 -20.58 -21.51
C GLN A 8 -3.36 -19.70 -20.37
N ARG A 9 -2.53 -18.76 -19.92
CA ARG A 9 -2.90 -17.72 -18.95
C ARG A 9 -3.88 -16.74 -19.62
N GLY A 10 -5.14 -16.79 -19.22
CA GLY A 10 -6.15 -15.80 -19.58
C GLY A 10 -6.78 -15.23 -18.31
N THR A 11 -6.79 -13.93 -18.16
CA THR A 11 -7.57 -13.19 -17.17
C THR A 11 -9.04 -13.27 -17.54
N GLY A 12 -9.72 -14.33 -17.11
CA GLY A 12 -11.15 -14.52 -17.31
C GLY A 12 -11.60 -15.72 -16.48
N ARG A 13 -12.74 -15.61 -15.82
CA ARG A 13 -13.36 -16.76 -15.15
C ARG A 13 -13.65 -17.84 -16.19
N ASN A 14 -12.77 -18.81 -16.29
CA ASN A 14 -13.06 -20.02 -17.08
C ASN A 14 -13.91 -20.94 -16.20
N THR A 15 -15.20 -20.93 -16.44
CA THR A 15 -16.07 -22.04 -16.06
C THR A 15 -15.76 -23.18 -17.02
N VAL A 16 -15.14 -24.24 -16.53
CA VAL A 16 -14.98 -25.50 -17.26
C VAL A 16 -16.22 -26.31 -17.00
N ASP A 17 -17.04 -26.54 -18.02
CA ASP A 17 -18.14 -27.50 -17.93
C ASP A 17 -17.58 -28.91 -17.82
N LEU A 18 -17.75 -29.51 -16.65
CA LEU A 18 -17.28 -30.85 -16.32
C LEU A 18 -18.44 -31.84 -16.35
N PRO A 19 -18.23 -33.09 -16.81
CA PRO A 19 -19.26 -34.10 -16.76
C PRO A 19 -19.74 -34.37 -15.32
N VAL A 20 -21.05 -34.56 -15.17
CA VAL A 20 -21.68 -34.84 -13.87
C VAL A 20 -21.05 -36.12 -13.28
N GLY A 21 -20.46 -36.01 -12.08
CA GLY A 21 -19.85 -37.13 -11.36
C GLY A 21 -18.33 -37.11 -11.26
N THR A 22 -17.64 -36.08 -11.74
CA THR A 22 -16.18 -35.99 -11.62
C THR A 22 -15.78 -35.25 -10.33
N THR A 23 -15.17 -35.99 -9.39
CA THR A 23 -14.61 -35.39 -8.17
C THR A 23 -13.19 -34.92 -8.45
N TYR A 24 -12.93 -33.61 -8.38
CA TYR A 24 -11.59 -33.05 -8.50
C TYR A 24 -10.96 -32.83 -7.14
N PHE A 25 -9.74 -33.33 -6.99
CA PHE A 25 -8.87 -32.95 -5.89
C PHE A 25 -7.89 -31.91 -6.42
N GLY A 26 -8.23 -30.62 -6.26
CA GLY A 26 -7.39 -29.50 -6.70
C GLY A 26 -6.30 -29.23 -5.66
N PHE A 27 -5.07 -29.70 -5.91
CA PHE A 27 -3.90 -29.15 -5.23
C PHE A 27 -3.45 -27.90 -5.98
N ALA A 28 -3.58 -26.72 -5.35
CA ALA A 28 -2.85 -25.54 -5.79
C ALA A 28 -1.37 -25.75 -5.43
N ILE A 29 -0.59 -26.31 -6.34
CA ILE A 29 0.87 -26.33 -6.22
C ILE A 29 1.31 -24.88 -6.43
N ARG A 30 1.56 -24.17 -5.32
CA ARG A 30 2.31 -22.91 -5.38
C ARG A 30 3.69 -23.25 -5.93
N PRO A 31 4.16 -22.59 -6.99
CA PRO A 31 5.53 -22.84 -7.47
C PRO A 31 6.47 -22.61 -6.27
N PRO A 32 7.49 -23.46 -6.05
CA PRO A 32 8.42 -23.27 -4.97
C PRO A 32 9.07 -21.89 -5.13
N HIS A 33 8.84 -21.00 -4.16
CA HIS A 33 9.55 -19.73 -4.11
C HIS A 33 11.04 -20.03 -3.91
N PRO A 34 11.96 -19.27 -4.53
CA PRO A 34 13.37 -19.48 -4.33
C PRO A 34 13.71 -19.27 -2.85
N MET A 35 13.98 -20.39 -2.16
CA MET A 35 14.39 -20.33 -0.76
C MET A 35 15.76 -19.67 -0.67
N PRO A 36 15.99 -18.81 0.34
CA PRO A 36 17.28 -18.19 0.51
C PRO A 36 18.34 -19.21 0.88
N PRO A 37 19.61 -18.99 0.51
CA PRO A 37 20.71 -19.82 0.95
C PRO A 37 20.78 -19.90 2.49
N MET A 38 21.28 -20.99 3.03
CA MET A 38 21.36 -21.23 4.49
C MET A 38 22.07 -20.08 5.23
N ASN A 39 23.13 -19.52 4.67
CA ASN A 39 23.86 -18.39 5.25
C ASN A 39 22.96 -17.13 5.36
N GLN A 40 22.09 -16.86 4.38
CA GLN A 40 21.17 -15.74 4.42
C GLN A 40 20.05 -15.97 5.45
N LEU A 41 19.53 -17.18 5.55
CA LEU A 41 18.59 -17.56 6.60
C LEU A 41 19.19 -17.37 8.00
N LEU A 42 20.44 -17.82 8.21
CA LEU A 42 21.13 -17.65 9.48
C LEU A 42 21.36 -16.17 9.83
N LEU A 43 21.69 -15.33 8.84
CA LEU A 43 21.82 -13.88 9.05
C LEU A 43 20.47 -13.26 9.48
N ALA A 44 19.37 -13.63 8.82
CA ALA A 44 18.04 -13.16 9.17
C ALA A 44 17.63 -13.57 10.60
N LEU A 45 17.81 -14.85 10.96
CA LEU A 45 17.50 -15.35 12.30
C LEU A 45 18.35 -14.65 13.39
N ARG A 46 19.63 -14.46 13.17
CA ARG A 46 20.51 -13.72 14.08
C ARG A 46 20.10 -12.25 14.18
N ALA A 47 19.71 -11.64 13.06
CA ALA A 47 19.23 -10.27 13.05
C ALA A 47 17.88 -10.14 13.75
N ALA A 48 16.96 -11.08 13.65
CA ALA A 48 15.67 -11.05 14.36
C ALA A 48 15.80 -11.37 15.85
N GLY A 49 16.80 -12.14 16.28
CA GLY A 49 16.95 -12.72 17.63
C GLY A 49 17.26 -11.70 18.74
N GLU A 50 16.50 -10.58 18.80
CA GLU A 50 16.57 -9.59 19.89
C GLU A 50 15.23 -8.85 19.98
N SER A 51 14.78 -8.58 21.21
CA SER A 51 13.45 -8.06 21.50
C SER A 51 13.09 -6.76 20.76
N THR A 52 14.00 -5.79 20.72
CA THR A 52 13.75 -4.52 20.02
C THR A 52 13.59 -4.73 18.52
N ARG A 53 14.34 -5.65 17.93
CA ARG A 53 14.26 -5.92 16.51
C ARG A 53 12.97 -6.66 16.14
N LEU A 54 12.49 -7.57 16.98
CA LEU A 54 11.17 -8.17 16.81
C LEU A 54 10.05 -7.13 16.91
N ARG A 55 10.15 -6.18 17.87
CA ARG A 55 9.21 -5.06 17.98
C ARG A 55 9.21 -4.19 16.72
N ILE A 56 10.39 -3.87 16.16
CA ILE A 56 10.51 -3.12 14.89
C ILE A 56 9.80 -3.89 13.75
N LEU A 57 10.04 -5.18 13.61
CA LEU A 57 9.40 -6.00 12.58
C LEU A 57 7.88 -6.02 12.75
N ALA A 58 7.37 -6.17 13.98
CA ALA A 58 5.94 -6.16 14.27
C ALA A 58 5.27 -4.82 13.93
N VAL A 59 5.93 -3.70 14.24
CA VAL A 59 5.43 -2.35 13.93
C VAL A 59 5.43 -2.09 12.42
N LEU A 60 6.44 -2.58 11.70
CA LEU A 60 6.55 -2.43 10.25
C LEU A 60 5.75 -3.45 9.43
N LYS A 61 5.07 -4.41 10.05
CA LYS A 61 4.30 -5.45 9.35
C LYS A 61 3.38 -4.89 8.26
N HIS A 62 2.71 -3.78 8.57
CA HIS A 62 1.74 -3.12 7.69
C HIS A 62 1.96 -1.60 7.65
N SER A 63 3.23 -1.17 7.77
CA SER A 63 3.58 0.25 7.87
C SER A 63 4.93 0.53 7.25
N GLU A 64 5.04 1.72 6.71
CA GLU A 64 6.29 2.30 6.27
C GLU A 64 6.57 3.53 7.15
N LEU A 65 7.69 3.52 7.86
CA LEU A 65 7.97 4.50 8.90
C LEU A 65 9.39 5.04 8.80
N THR A 66 9.54 6.30 9.18
CA THR A 66 10.85 6.93 9.34
C THR A 66 11.52 6.51 10.65
N VAL A 67 12.83 6.71 10.75
CA VAL A 67 13.60 6.45 11.99
C VAL A 67 13.00 7.22 13.17
N SER A 68 12.59 8.47 12.98
CA SER A 68 12.00 9.31 14.03
C SER A 68 10.69 8.74 14.56
N GLU A 69 9.83 8.24 13.69
CA GLU A 69 8.57 7.60 14.07
C GLU A 69 8.80 6.30 14.83
N ILE A 70 9.69 5.45 14.34
CA ILE A 70 10.05 4.20 15.02
C ILE A 70 10.64 4.51 16.42
N THR A 71 11.47 5.54 16.52
CA THR A 71 12.02 6.02 17.79
C THR A 71 10.94 6.42 18.79
N ARG A 72 9.93 7.19 18.34
CA ARG A 72 8.76 7.58 19.16
C ARG A 72 7.93 6.37 19.58
N ILE A 73 7.69 5.43 18.67
CA ILE A 73 6.88 4.21 18.94
C ILE A 73 7.57 3.35 20.01
N LEU A 74 8.85 3.06 19.81
CA LEU A 74 9.59 2.14 20.67
C LEU A 74 10.04 2.76 22.01
N ASP A 75 9.97 4.09 22.12
CA ASP A 75 10.49 4.85 23.26
C ASP A 75 11.97 4.59 23.53
N GLN A 76 12.76 4.67 22.47
CA GLN A 76 14.21 4.44 22.52
C GLN A 76 14.97 5.58 21.85
N SER A 77 16.28 5.69 22.13
CA SER A 77 17.10 6.71 21.49
C SER A 77 17.31 6.42 20.00
N GLN A 78 17.34 7.47 19.20
CA GLN A 78 17.54 7.36 17.74
C GLN A 78 18.82 6.60 17.35
N PRO A 79 19.99 6.78 18.01
CA PRO A 79 21.20 6.01 17.67
C PRO A 79 21.01 4.50 17.88
N ARG A 80 20.25 4.11 18.92
CA ARG A 80 19.95 2.69 19.19
C ARG A 80 19.02 2.12 18.12
N VAL A 81 17.94 2.81 17.82
CA VAL A 81 16.99 2.42 16.76
C VAL A 81 17.70 2.31 15.40
N SER A 82 18.52 3.30 15.03
CA SER A 82 19.26 3.30 13.77
C SER A 82 20.20 2.10 13.64
N ARG A 83 20.85 1.69 14.74
CA ARG A 83 21.70 0.48 14.77
C ARG A 83 20.89 -0.78 14.52
N HIS A 84 19.72 -0.91 15.17
CA HIS A 84 18.84 -2.06 14.96
C HIS A 84 18.28 -2.11 13.53
N LEU A 85 17.84 -0.97 12.99
CA LEU A 85 17.39 -0.85 11.61
C LEU A 85 18.48 -1.24 10.61
N LYS A 86 19.72 -0.79 10.84
CA LYS A 86 20.86 -1.18 10.00
C LYS A 86 21.03 -2.70 9.97
N LEU A 87 21.04 -3.38 11.11
CA LEU A 87 21.18 -4.84 11.19
C LEU A 87 20.06 -5.58 10.46
N LEU A 88 18.80 -5.09 10.59
CA LEU A 88 17.66 -5.67 9.90
C LEU A 88 17.72 -5.43 8.39
N CYS A 89 18.19 -4.28 7.94
CA CYS A 89 18.40 -4.01 6.51
C CYS A 89 19.56 -4.85 5.94
N ASP A 90 20.68 -4.93 6.64
CA ASP A 90 21.86 -5.70 6.21
C ASP A 90 21.54 -7.21 6.10
N SER A 91 20.59 -7.72 6.91
CA SER A 91 20.10 -9.10 6.84
C SER A 91 19.05 -9.35 5.76
N GLY A 92 18.52 -8.29 5.15
CA GLY A 92 17.46 -8.37 4.14
C GLY A 92 16.04 -8.51 4.71
N LEU A 93 15.83 -8.43 6.03
CA LEU A 93 14.51 -8.46 6.65
C LEU A 93 13.75 -7.15 6.44
N LEU A 94 14.48 -6.02 6.38
CA LEU A 94 13.90 -4.72 6.05
C LEU A 94 14.54 -4.14 4.81
N GLU A 95 13.83 -3.22 4.19
CA GLU A 95 14.29 -2.33 3.14
C GLU A 95 14.18 -0.89 3.59
N ARG A 96 15.07 -0.06 3.08
CA ARG A 96 14.99 1.39 3.21
C ARG A 96 14.89 2.01 1.83
N TYR A 97 14.07 3.03 1.70
CA TYR A 97 13.99 3.85 0.49
C TYR A 97 13.84 5.32 0.86
N GLN A 98 14.16 6.17 -0.07
CA GLN A 98 14.07 7.62 0.11
C GLN A 98 12.90 8.17 -0.71
N GLU A 99 12.12 9.02 -0.05
CA GLU A 99 11.06 9.79 -0.69
C GLU A 99 11.24 11.27 -0.29
N GLY A 100 11.65 12.08 -1.26
CA GLY A 100 12.05 13.46 -0.99
C GLY A 100 13.18 13.57 0.04
N ALA A 101 12.93 14.27 1.13
CA ALA A 101 13.86 14.42 2.26
C ALA A 101 13.75 13.31 3.30
N TRP A 102 12.79 12.39 3.15
CA TRP A 102 12.49 11.37 4.15
C TRP A 102 13.07 10.02 3.77
N VAL A 103 13.56 9.28 4.76
CA VAL A 103 14.01 7.88 4.60
C VAL A 103 13.04 6.99 5.36
N PHE A 104 12.35 6.15 4.61
CA PHE A 104 11.39 5.19 5.14
C PHE A 104 12.00 3.78 5.26
N HIS A 105 11.46 3.03 6.20
CA HIS A 105 11.79 1.62 6.41
C HIS A 105 10.50 0.81 6.31
N ARG A 106 10.58 -0.35 5.65
CA ARG A 106 9.49 -1.30 5.48
C ARG A 106 10.01 -2.74 5.55
N VAL A 107 9.09 -3.68 5.75
CA VAL A 107 9.37 -5.11 5.59
C VAL A 107 9.80 -5.38 4.14
N SER A 108 10.81 -6.22 3.97
CA SER A 108 11.33 -6.56 2.64
C SER A 108 10.32 -7.37 1.83
N ASP A 109 10.05 -6.91 0.60
CA ASP A 109 9.22 -7.60 -0.38
C ASP A 109 10.03 -8.48 -1.33
N ARG A 110 11.35 -8.63 -1.10
CA ARG A 110 12.21 -9.52 -1.91
C ARG A 110 11.68 -10.94 -1.82
N GLU A 111 11.43 -11.55 -2.96
CA GLU A 111 10.80 -12.86 -3.08
C GLU A 111 11.49 -13.93 -2.18
N SER A 112 12.83 -13.94 -2.14
CA SER A 112 13.62 -14.87 -1.32
C SER A 112 13.51 -14.63 0.20
N MET A 113 13.16 -13.42 0.65
CA MET A 113 13.11 -13.05 2.08
C MET A 113 11.69 -12.90 2.61
N ARG A 114 10.73 -12.68 1.72
CA ARG A 114 9.35 -12.38 2.07
C ARG A 114 8.72 -13.42 2.99
N GLU A 115 8.83 -14.70 2.64
CA GLU A 115 8.24 -15.78 3.43
C GLU A 115 8.89 -15.88 4.82
N ILE A 116 10.21 -15.71 4.90
CA ILE A 116 10.93 -15.72 6.17
C ILE A 116 10.48 -14.54 7.04
N THR A 117 10.45 -13.34 6.48
CA THR A 117 10.11 -12.14 7.23
C THR A 117 8.67 -12.19 7.73
N HIS A 118 7.73 -12.55 6.86
CA HIS A 118 6.32 -12.71 7.27
C HIS A 118 6.15 -13.85 8.26
N GLY A 119 6.79 -15.00 8.05
CA GLY A 119 6.74 -16.12 8.98
C GLY A 119 7.29 -15.79 10.36
N LEU A 120 8.40 -15.04 10.44
CA LEU A 120 8.94 -14.55 11.71
C LEU A 120 7.96 -13.60 12.43
N ILE A 121 7.34 -12.69 11.69
CA ILE A 121 6.38 -11.73 12.24
C ILE A 121 5.10 -12.46 12.72
N ASP A 122 4.64 -13.45 11.99
CA ASP A 122 3.43 -14.21 12.34
C ASP A 122 3.62 -15.11 13.59
N LEU A 123 4.86 -15.42 13.96
CA LEU A 123 5.19 -16.10 15.22
C LEU A 123 5.19 -15.16 16.44
N ILE A 124 5.10 -13.85 16.24
CA ILE A 124 5.12 -12.88 17.33
C ILE A 124 3.73 -12.80 17.96
N ASP A 125 3.65 -13.06 19.26
CA ASP A 125 2.43 -12.83 20.02
C ASP A 125 2.18 -11.32 20.21
N LEU A 126 1.23 -10.78 19.45
CA LEU A 126 0.88 -9.37 19.50
C LEU A 126 0.19 -8.95 20.80
N SER A 127 -0.18 -9.88 21.67
CA SER A 127 -0.74 -9.58 23.01
C SER A 127 0.35 -9.28 24.06
N ASP A 128 1.63 -9.37 23.70
CA ASP A 128 2.72 -8.89 24.57
C ASP A 128 2.53 -7.41 24.94
N PRO A 129 2.58 -7.07 26.24
CA PRO A 129 2.31 -5.69 26.68
C PRO A 129 3.23 -4.61 26.05
N ALA A 130 4.45 -4.98 25.65
CA ALA A 130 5.33 -4.05 24.95
C ALA A 130 4.83 -3.80 23.51
N LEU A 131 4.38 -4.84 22.83
CA LEU A 131 3.82 -4.74 21.48
C LEU A 131 2.47 -4.03 21.46
N GLU A 132 1.61 -4.25 22.44
CA GLU A 132 0.35 -3.52 22.56
C GLU A 132 0.58 -2.00 22.73
N ARG A 133 1.57 -1.61 23.54
CA ARG A 133 1.97 -0.20 23.69
C ARG A 133 2.50 0.37 22.36
N ASP A 134 3.32 -0.39 21.64
CA ASP A 134 3.86 0.03 20.35
C ASP A 134 2.74 0.21 19.31
N GLN A 135 1.82 -0.73 19.24
CA GLN A 135 0.66 -0.65 18.35
C GLN A 135 -0.26 0.54 18.67
N LYS A 136 -0.44 0.85 19.96
CA LYS A 136 -1.17 2.07 20.37
C LYS A 136 -0.46 3.32 19.87
N LYS A 137 0.83 3.48 20.11
CA LYS A 137 1.61 4.63 19.65
C LYS A 137 1.63 4.75 18.12
N LEU A 138 1.66 3.60 17.40
CA LEU A 138 1.55 3.58 15.95
C LEU A 138 0.20 4.15 15.48
N ARG A 139 -0.90 3.74 16.12
CA ARG A 139 -2.23 4.31 15.82
C ARG A 139 -2.27 5.82 16.09
N ASP A 140 -1.76 6.27 17.24
CA ASP A 140 -1.72 7.68 17.60
C ASP A 140 -0.96 8.53 16.55
N ILE A 141 0.19 8.01 16.06
CA ILE A 141 0.98 8.67 15.00
C ILE A 141 0.20 8.71 13.67
N ARG A 142 -0.47 7.62 13.30
CA ARG A 142 -1.30 7.58 12.08
C ARG A 142 -2.45 8.58 12.14
N GLU A 143 -3.13 8.66 13.27
CA GLU A 143 -4.21 9.62 13.48
C GLU A 143 -3.69 11.07 13.48
N GLU A 144 -2.52 11.32 14.09
CA GLU A 144 -1.88 12.63 14.04
C GLU A 144 -1.58 13.05 12.59
N LYS A 145 -0.97 12.17 11.79
CA LYS A 145 -0.72 12.41 10.36
C LYS A 145 -2.01 12.66 9.57
N ALA A 146 -3.03 11.83 9.79
CA ALA A 146 -4.32 12.00 9.13
C ALA A 146 -4.97 13.36 9.46
N ARG A 147 -4.91 13.77 10.74
CA ARG A 147 -5.41 15.10 11.15
C ARG A 147 -4.60 16.25 10.53
N GLN A 148 -3.28 16.11 10.44
CA GLN A 148 -2.43 17.12 9.79
C GLN A 148 -2.73 17.23 8.30
N ALA A 149 -2.86 16.09 7.61
CA ALA A 149 -3.24 16.06 6.19
C ALA A 149 -4.64 16.67 5.97
N ALA A 150 -5.63 16.28 6.76
CA ALA A 150 -6.97 16.83 6.66
C ALA A 150 -6.99 18.35 6.86
N ARG A 151 -6.26 18.86 7.86
CA ARG A 151 -6.11 20.31 8.09
C ARG A 151 -5.48 21.01 6.89
N TYR A 152 -4.38 20.47 6.36
CA TYR A 152 -3.70 21.04 5.19
C TYR A 152 -4.64 21.13 3.99
N PHE A 153 -5.39 20.06 3.70
CA PHE A 153 -6.35 20.06 2.60
C PHE A 153 -7.51 21.02 2.83
N SER A 154 -8.01 21.16 4.07
CA SER A 154 -9.05 22.14 4.38
C SER A 154 -8.55 23.60 4.22
N GLU A 155 -7.35 23.88 4.69
CA GLU A 155 -6.76 25.24 4.60
C GLU A 155 -6.45 25.66 3.16
N HIS A 156 -6.19 24.71 2.26
CA HIS A 156 -5.78 24.97 0.88
C HIS A 156 -6.82 24.54 -0.17
N ALA A 157 -8.03 24.19 0.26
CA ALA A 157 -9.04 23.63 -0.63
C ALA A 157 -9.38 24.56 -1.81
N GLU A 158 -9.51 25.87 -1.57
CA GLU A 158 -9.82 26.86 -2.61
C GLU A 158 -8.67 27.04 -3.62
N GLU A 159 -7.42 26.88 -3.17
CA GLU A 159 -6.22 27.02 -4.00
C GLU A 159 -5.71 25.68 -4.55
N TRP A 160 -6.40 24.56 -4.21
CA TRP A 160 -5.90 23.22 -4.47
C TRP A 160 -5.59 22.94 -5.94
N ASP A 161 -6.46 23.38 -6.84
CA ASP A 161 -6.24 23.20 -8.27
C ASP A 161 -4.97 23.90 -8.74
N SER A 162 -4.73 25.14 -8.29
CA SER A 162 -3.51 25.89 -8.59
C SER A 162 -2.25 25.26 -7.98
N ILE A 163 -2.37 24.62 -6.82
CA ILE A 163 -1.27 23.89 -6.18
C ILE A 163 -0.94 22.65 -7.01
N ARG A 164 -1.96 21.90 -7.42
CA ARG A 164 -1.82 20.70 -8.22
C ARG A 164 -1.18 20.98 -9.58
N GLU A 165 -1.67 21.98 -10.31
CA GLU A 165 -1.12 22.39 -11.62
C GLU A 165 0.36 22.74 -11.57
N ARG A 166 0.84 23.28 -10.44
CA ARG A 166 2.26 23.60 -10.23
C ARG A 166 3.13 22.38 -9.96
N MET A 167 2.56 21.32 -9.40
CA MET A 167 3.29 20.09 -9.04
C MET A 167 3.48 19.15 -10.22
N VAL A 168 2.49 19.07 -11.09
CA VAL A 168 2.47 18.12 -12.22
C VAL A 168 1.79 18.80 -13.41
N SER A 169 2.31 18.56 -14.64
CA SER A 169 1.62 18.95 -15.87
C SER A 169 0.34 18.11 -16.01
N ASP A 170 -0.77 18.66 -15.53
CA ASP A 170 -2.07 17.99 -15.49
C ASP A 170 -2.49 17.46 -16.87
N SER A 171 -2.28 18.21 -17.94
CA SER A 171 -2.70 17.82 -19.30
C SER A 171 -2.13 16.48 -19.75
N ALA A 172 -0.85 16.21 -19.49
CA ALA A 172 -0.22 14.94 -19.90
C ALA A 172 -0.78 13.73 -19.14
N ILE A 173 -1.08 13.91 -17.85
CA ILE A 173 -1.69 12.86 -17.03
C ILE A 173 -3.15 12.65 -17.44
N GLU A 174 -3.90 13.75 -17.61
CA GLU A 174 -5.29 13.72 -18.02
C GLU A 174 -5.45 13.03 -19.38
N ASP A 175 -4.61 13.34 -20.36
CA ASP A 175 -4.58 12.69 -21.66
C ASP A 175 -4.26 11.20 -21.55
N CYS A 176 -3.29 10.83 -20.73
CA CYS A 176 -2.93 9.42 -20.48
C CYS A 176 -4.09 8.64 -19.84
N MET A 177 -4.79 9.22 -18.87
CA MET A 177 -5.96 8.62 -18.23
C MET A 177 -7.11 8.46 -19.23
N LEU A 178 -7.40 9.47 -20.04
CA LEU A 178 -8.44 9.42 -21.07
C LEU A 178 -8.13 8.36 -22.13
N GLN A 179 -6.89 8.25 -22.54
CA GLN A 179 -6.43 7.21 -23.50
C GLN A 179 -6.52 5.80 -22.91
N SER A 180 -6.23 5.66 -21.60
CA SER A 180 -6.25 4.35 -20.92
C SER A 180 -7.66 3.76 -20.82
N VAL A 181 -8.69 4.60 -20.71
CA VAL A 181 -10.11 4.18 -20.66
C VAL A 181 -10.65 3.92 -22.08
N GLY A 182 -10.08 4.55 -23.11
CA GLY A 182 -10.53 4.41 -24.50
C GLY A 182 -11.90 5.05 -24.74
N ASP A 183 -12.54 4.67 -25.85
CA ASP A 183 -13.83 5.23 -26.30
C ASP A 183 -15.06 4.39 -25.89
N LEU A 184 -14.88 3.41 -25.01
CA LEU A 184 -16.00 2.59 -24.55
C LEU A 184 -16.92 3.41 -23.63
N PRO A 185 -18.26 3.29 -23.83
CA PRO A 185 -19.21 3.96 -22.94
C PRO A 185 -19.11 3.38 -21.53
N VAL A 186 -18.88 4.25 -20.55
CA VAL A 186 -18.77 3.88 -19.14
C VAL A 186 -20.10 4.21 -18.45
N GLU A 187 -20.79 3.17 -17.97
CA GLU A 187 -22.07 3.34 -17.26
C GLU A 187 -21.89 3.98 -15.88
N LEU A 188 -20.83 3.60 -15.15
CA LEU A 188 -20.52 4.09 -13.82
C LEU A 188 -19.02 4.29 -13.66
N PHE A 189 -18.64 5.49 -13.27
CA PHE A 189 -17.27 5.88 -12.92
C PHE A 189 -17.19 6.23 -11.44
N LEU A 190 -16.24 5.63 -10.73
CA LEU A 190 -15.98 5.90 -9.31
C LEU A 190 -14.60 6.53 -9.15
N ASP A 191 -14.57 7.70 -8.51
CA ASP A 191 -13.36 8.45 -8.20
C ASP A 191 -13.12 8.47 -6.69
N LEU A 192 -12.08 7.77 -6.23
CA LEU A 192 -11.71 7.66 -4.82
C LEU A 192 -10.60 8.67 -4.49
N GLY A 193 -10.90 9.61 -3.59
CA GLY A 193 -10.04 10.77 -3.35
C GLY A 193 -10.27 11.86 -4.40
N THR A 194 -11.55 12.11 -4.71
CA THR A 194 -11.95 13.00 -5.82
C THR A 194 -11.47 14.45 -5.65
N GLY A 195 -11.12 14.87 -4.43
CA GLY A 195 -10.71 16.24 -4.13
C GLY A 195 -11.74 17.27 -4.59
N THR A 196 -11.31 18.20 -5.41
CA THR A 196 -12.16 19.25 -6.02
C THR A 196 -12.94 18.77 -7.24
N GLY A 197 -12.96 17.45 -7.54
CA GLY A 197 -13.78 16.86 -8.59
C GLY A 197 -13.19 16.94 -10.02
N ARG A 198 -11.91 17.26 -10.17
CA ARG A 198 -11.29 17.48 -11.50
C ARG A 198 -11.37 16.25 -12.40
N ILE A 199 -11.11 15.06 -11.87
CA ILE A 199 -11.16 13.82 -12.67
C ILE A 199 -12.59 13.51 -13.10
N LEU A 200 -13.58 13.71 -12.23
CA LEU A 200 -14.99 13.59 -12.60
C LEU A 200 -15.38 14.56 -13.72
N GLU A 201 -14.91 15.80 -13.65
CA GLU A 201 -15.15 16.81 -14.68
C GLU A 201 -14.61 16.37 -16.05
N ILE A 202 -13.37 15.87 -16.11
CA ILE A 202 -12.71 15.39 -17.33
C ILE A 202 -13.45 14.20 -17.94
N PHE A 203 -13.92 13.25 -17.10
CA PHE A 203 -14.63 12.06 -17.55
C PHE A 203 -16.13 12.29 -17.78
N ALA A 204 -16.71 13.39 -17.32
CA ALA A 204 -18.15 13.66 -17.46
C ALA A 204 -18.70 13.45 -18.88
N PRO A 205 -18.03 13.87 -19.98
CA PRO A 205 -18.51 13.63 -21.33
C PRO A 205 -18.55 12.17 -21.79
N ARG A 206 -17.84 11.29 -21.08
CA ARG A 206 -17.65 9.87 -21.46
C ARG A 206 -18.38 8.88 -20.57
N VAL A 207 -18.96 9.34 -19.46
CA VAL A 207 -19.57 8.48 -18.45
C VAL A 207 -21.04 8.86 -18.29
N ARG A 208 -21.89 7.85 -18.09
CA ARG A 208 -23.29 8.08 -17.81
C ARG A 208 -23.53 8.59 -16.39
N ARG A 209 -22.73 8.13 -15.45
CA ARG A 209 -22.81 8.48 -14.04
C ARG A 209 -21.43 8.47 -13.41
N GLY A 210 -21.02 9.57 -12.80
CA GLY A 210 -19.82 9.69 -11.97
C GLY A 210 -20.17 9.79 -10.49
N ILE A 211 -19.39 9.15 -9.63
CA ILE A 211 -19.51 9.27 -8.17
C ILE A 211 -18.11 9.51 -7.61
N GLY A 212 -17.93 10.65 -6.93
CA GLY A 212 -16.69 10.99 -6.22
C GLY A 212 -16.82 10.77 -4.72
N PHE A 213 -15.75 10.25 -4.13
CA PHE A 213 -15.59 10.11 -2.69
C PHE A 213 -14.36 10.88 -2.23
N ASP A 214 -14.49 11.62 -1.14
CA ASP A 214 -13.37 12.23 -0.44
C ASP A 214 -13.65 12.27 1.05
N LEU A 215 -12.59 12.25 1.87
CA LEU A 215 -12.69 12.39 3.32
C LEU A 215 -12.81 13.85 3.75
N ASN A 216 -12.38 14.78 2.91
CA ASN A 216 -12.40 16.22 3.16
C ASN A 216 -13.70 16.84 2.65
N ARG A 217 -14.48 17.44 3.56
CA ARG A 217 -15.80 18.03 3.24
C ARG A 217 -15.69 19.32 2.45
N GLU A 218 -14.65 20.10 2.68
CA GLU A 218 -14.36 21.34 1.98
C GLU A 218 -14.06 21.06 0.51
N MET A 219 -13.24 20.04 0.24
CA MET A 219 -12.98 19.55 -1.12
C MET A 219 -14.25 19.10 -1.83
N LEU A 220 -15.09 18.32 -1.16
CA LEU A 220 -16.39 17.90 -1.73
C LEU A 220 -17.36 19.05 -1.97
N SER A 221 -17.30 20.11 -1.16
CA SER A 221 -18.10 21.32 -1.38
C SER A 221 -17.73 22.02 -2.69
N ILE A 222 -16.41 22.16 -2.93
CA ILE A 222 -15.89 22.73 -4.18
C ILE A 222 -16.23 21.83 -5.37
N ALA A 223 -16.06 20.50 -5.23
CA ALA A 223 -16.41 19.54 -6.28
C ALA A 223 -17.88 19.65 -6.70
N ARG A 224 -18.81 19.75 -5.74
CA ARG A 224 -20.25 19.93 -6.02
C ARG A 224 -20.49 21.22 -6.79
N SER A 225 -19.94 22.33 -6.31
CA SER A 225 -20.12 23.64 -6.99
C SER A 225 -19.61 23.63 -8.43
N LYS A 226 -18.50 22.95 -8.71
CA LYS A 226 -17.94 22.83 -10.07
C LYS A 226 -18.80 21.94 -10.96
N LEU A 227 -19.17 20.77 -10.46
CA LEU A 227 -19.91 19.77 -11.24
C LEU A 227 -21.37 20.16 -11.50
N GLU A 228 -22.03 20.92 -10.59
CA GLU A 228 -23.35 21.49 -10.81
C GLU A 228 -23.36 22.53 -11.95
N ASN A 229 -22.24 23.19 -12.20
CA ASN A 229 -22.10 24.16 -13.28
C ASN A 229 -21.65 23.53 -14.61
N ALA A 230 -21.22 22.27 -14.61
CA ALA A 230 -20.71 21.57 -15.78
C ALA A 230 -21.76 20.68 -16.48
N GLY A 231 -22.92 20.50 -15.89
CA GLY A 231 -23.91 19.59 -16.41
C GLY A 231 -25.26 20.00 -16.55
#